data_376bd54265c5f3a5166f46556df6abf3
#
_entry.id   376bd54265c5f3a5166f46556df6abf3
#
_cell.length_a   1.000
_cell.length_b   1.000
_cell.length_c   1.000
_cell.angle_alpha   90.00
_cell.angle_beta   90.00
_cell.angle_gamma   90.00
#
_symmetry.space_group_name_H-M   'P 1'
#
loop_
_entity.id
_entity.type
_entity.pdbx_description
1 polymer ?
#
loop_
_entity_poly.entity_id
_entity_poly.type
_entity_poly.pdbx_seq_one_letter_code
_entity_poly.pdbx_strand_id
1 'polypeptide(L)'
;MIKKTNFIIGSFGLVLVCFVSIFAVLDIRNQDREYKGLFYRHMKVFTPEVPAVASFAGEEVPQDLYYVREAFEREIMANTFMHSSTMMMFKRANRWFPVIEPILKKNGIPDDFKFLALAESNLANVVSPSGAEGYWQFIKPTGQKYGLEINDNVDERYNMEKATQAACDYFKDAFKQFNNWTLVAASYNRGMDGLDKALDKQGVTGYYDLYLNDETSRYLFRIIAIKEVYNHPVRYGFYLRDRDFYPQIAVRLLAIDSAILDLPAFARRQSINYRILREMNPWIQSYVLPNKSRKIYVFKIPKEGALYYETLMKKIPIHDTFFHDTLKINEVH
;
A
#
# COMPACT_ATOMS: atom_id res chain seq x y z
N MET A 1 16.89 -67.78 44.36
CA MET A 1 15.61 -66.99 44.31
C MET A 1 15.78 -65.59 43.73
N ILE A 2 16.88 -64.90 43.86
CA ILE A 2 17.11 -63.49 43.47
C ILE A 2 17.09 -63.29 41.92
N LYS A 3 17.53 -64.24 41.08
CA LYS A 3 17.55 -64.07 39.63
C LYS A 3 16.17 -64.09 38.91
N LYS A 4 15.16 -64.75 39.50
CA LYS A 4 13.80 -64.79 38.94
C LYS A 4 13.04 -63.48 39.21
N THR A 5 13.27 -62.84 40.33
CA THR A 5 12.61 -61.59 40.71
C THR A 5 13.08 -60.42 39.83
N ASN A 6 14.38 -60.34 39.51
CA ASN A 6 14.92 -59.32 38.63
C ASN A 6 14.44 -59.45 37.19
N PHE A 7 14.20 -60.67 36.70
CA PHE A 7 13.64 -60.88 35.36
C PHE A 7 12.18 -60.47 35.27
N ILE A 8 11.37 -60.67 36.32
CA ILE A 8 9.97 -60.30 36.37
C ILE A 8 9.86 -58.78 36.44
N ILE A 9 10.69 -58.10 37.25
CA ILE A 9 10.70 -56.61 37.34
C ILE A 9 11.14 -55.98 36.06
N GLY A 10 12.15 -56.53 35.34
CA GLY A 10 12.59 -56.06 34.02
C GLY A 10 11.52 -56.22 32.97
N SER A 11 10.77 -57.32 32.97
CA SER A 11 9.66 -57.54 32.03
C SER A 11 8.48 -56.60 32.30
N PHE A 12 8.15 -56.30 33.56
CA PHE A 12 7.09 -55.32 33.90
C PHE A 12 7.49 -53.90 33.51
N GLY A 13 8.76 -53.53 33.68
CA GLY A 13 9.30 -52.25 33.23
C GLY A 13 9.20 -52.04 31.71
N LEU A 14 9.56 -53.09 30.96
CA LEU A 14 9.49 -53.06 29.51
C LEU A 14 8.05 -52.93 28.98
N VAL A 15 7.11 -53.67 29.58
CA VAL A 15 5.68 -53.60 29.27
C VAL A 15 5.10 -52.21 29.58
N LEU A 16 5.48 -51.62 30.69
CA LEU A 16 5.04 -50.26 31.06
C LEU A 16 5.56 -49.22 30.08
N VAL A 17 6.84 -49.28 29.71
CA VAL A 17 7.42 -48.38 28.68
C VAL A 17 6.73 -48.54 27.34
N CYS A 18 6.45 -49.75 26.91
CA CYS A 18 5.68 -49.98 25.67
C CYS A 18 4.27 -49.41 25.76
N PHE A 19 3.57 -49.56 26.88
CA PHE A 19 2.24 -48.99 27.09
C PHE A 19 2.26 -47.49 27.03
N VAL A 20 3.19 -46.81 27.74
CA VAL A 20 3.35 -45.36 27.73
C VAL A 20 3.68 -44.84 26.32
N SER A 21 4.56 -45.56 25.62
CA SER A 21 4.90 -45.18 24.22
C SER A 21 3.71 -45.33 23.27
N ILE A 22 2.92 -46.40 23.41
CA ILE A 22 1.71 -46.61 22.59
C ILE A 22 0.67 -45.50 22.92
N PHE A 23 0.47 -45.20 24.21
CA PHE A 23 -0.45 -44.09 24.61
C PHE A 23 0.00 -42.76 24.07
N ALA A 24 1.30 -42.43 24.14
CA ALA A 24 1.83 -41.19 23.59
C ALA A 24 1.64 -41.08 22.07
N VAL A 25 1.86 -42.18 21.34
CA VAL A 25 1.64 -42.23 19.88
C VAL A 25 0.16 -42.08 19.51
N LEU A 26 -0.73 -42.70 20.30
CA LEU A 26 -2.18 -42.59 20.08
C LEU A 26 -2.69 -41.17 20.38
N ASP A 27 -2.17 -40.53 21.42
CA ASP A 27 -2.52 -39.14 21.79
C ASP A 27 -2.06 -38.15 20.70
N ILE A 28 -0.82 -38.27 20.23
CA ILE A 28 -0.31 -37.46 19.10
C ILE A 28 -1.19 -37.64 17.84
N ARG A 29 -1.57 -38.88 17.51
CA ARG A 29 -2.45 -39.16 16.36
C ARG A 29 -3.84 -38.55 16.53
N ASN A 30 -4.38 -38.54 17.75
CA ASN A 30 -5.68 -37.91 18.04
C ASN A 30 -5.58 -36.39 17.91
N GLN A 31 -4.54 -35.77 18.46
CA GLN A 31 -4.29 -34.33 18.34
C GLN A 31 -4.12 -33.91 16.88
N ASP A 32 -3.37 -34.68 16.07
CA ASP A 32 -3.23 -34.43 14.64
C ASP A 32 -4.56 -34.55 13.88
N ARG A 33 -5.41 -35.51 14.25
CA ARG A 33 -6.72 -35.70 13.64
C ARG A 33 -7.66 -34.56 14.00
N GLU A 34 -7.66 -34.13 15.25
CA GLU A 34 -8.44 -32.99 15.74
C GLU A 34 -7.98 -31.71 15.07
N TYR A 35 -6.67 -31.44 15.03
CA TYR A 35 -6.10 -30.30 14.32
C TYR A 35 -6.50 -30.27 12.86
N LYS A 36 -6.37 -31.40 12.13
CA LYS A 36 -6.81 -31.52 10.73
C LYS A 36 -8.31 -31.25 10.60
N GLY A 37 -9.11 -31.78 11.52
CA GLY A 37 -10.55 -31.56 11.54
C GLY A 37 -10.92 -30.09 11.76
N LEU A 38 -10.22 -29.37 12.63
CA LEU A 38 -10.35 -27.92 12.83
C LEU A 38 -9.90 -27.16 11.58
N PHE A 39 -8.74 -27.51 11.01
CA PHE A 39 -8.23 -26.88 9.81
C PHE A 39 -9.23 -26.97 8.65
N TYR A 40 -9.75 -28.17 8.32
CA TYR A 40 -10.71 -28.34 7.22
C TYR A 40 -12.06 -27.66 7.48
N ARG A 41 -12.45 -27.45 8.73
CA ARG A 41 -13.72 -26.76 9.07
C ARG A 41 -13.58 -25.25 8.98
N HIS A 42 -12.45 -24.68 9.37
CA HIS A 42 -12.27 -23.24 9.52
C HIS A 42 -11.45 -22.59 8.40
N MET A 43 -10.56 -23.35 7.73
CA MET A 43 -9.75 -22.84 6.65
C MET A 43 -10.49 -22.99 5.32
N LYS A 44 -11.40 -22.06 5.03
CA LYS A 44 -12.12 -21.99 3.78
C LYS A 44 -11.70 -20.75 3.01
N VAL A 45 -11.44 -20.92 1.73
CA VAL A 45 -11.14 -19.83 0.81
C VAL A 45 -12.25 -19.81 -0.25
N PHE A 46 -12.87 -18.65 -0.43
CA PHE A 46 -13.91 -18.43 -1.41
C PHE A 46 -13.39 -17.48 -2.49
N THR A 47 -13.82 -17.68 -3.73
CA THR A 47 -13.55 -16.73 -4.81
C THR A 47 -14.27 -15.41 -4.50
N PRO A 48 -13.54 -14.27 -4.50
CA PRO A 48 -14.19 -12.97 -4.32
C PRO A 48 -15.14 -12.66 -5.47
N GLU A 49 -16.17 -11.90 -5.17
CA GLU A 49 -17.08 -11.41 -6.20
C GLU A 49 -16.39 -10.34 -7.06
N VAL A 50 -16.48 -10.49 -8.40
CA VAL A 50 -16.08 -9.44 -9.34
C VAL A 50 -17.28 -8.54 -9.57
N PRO A 51 -17.21 -7.21 -9.38
CA PRO A 51 -18.33 -6.31 -9.57
C PRO A 51 -18.79 -6.33 -11.04
N ALA A 52 -20.10 -6.24 -11.27
CA ALA A 52 -20.66 -6.26 -12.62
C ALA A 52 -20.23 -5.03 -13.46
N VAL A 53 -20.02 -3.91 -12.80
CA VAL A 53 -19.60 -2.64 -13.42
C VAL A 53 -18.34 -2.13 -12.70
N ALA A 54 -17.35 -1.74 -13.47
CA ALA A 54 -16.16 -1.05 -12.97
C ALA A 54 -15.76 0.07 -13.92
N SER A 55 -15.13 1.11 -13.38
CA SER A 55 -14.65 2.25 -14.16
C SER A 55 -13.36 2.82 -13.58
N PHE A 56 -12.60 3.49 -14.41
CA PHE A 56 -11.45 4.30 -13.99
C PHE A 56 -11.56 5.70 -14.59
N ALA A 57 -11.53 6.72 -13.76
CA ALA A 57 -11.64 8.12 -14.18
C ALA A 57 -12.87 8.44 -15.07
N GLY A 58 -13.97 7.73 -14.84
CA GLY A 58 -15.20 7.85 -15.64
C GLY A 58 -15.22 7.01 -16.92
N GLU A 59 -14.13 6.31 -17.24
CA GLU A 59 -14.04 5.39 -18.38
C GLU A 59 -14.40 3.97 -17.94
N GLU A 60 -15.33 3.33 -18.68
CA GLU A 60 -15.86 2.01 -18.34
C GLU A 60 -14.85 0.90 -18.64
N VAL A 61 -14.84 -0.15 -17.80
CA VAL A 61 -14.07 -1.38 -18.01
C VAL A 61 -14.93 -2.38 -18.77
N PRO A 62 -14.56 -2.81 -20.00
CA PRO A 62 -15.36 -3.69 -20.85
C PRO A 62 -15.28 -5.14 -20.35
N GLN A 63 -16.01 -5.46 -19.28
CA GLN A 63 -16.00 -6.78 -18.61
C GLN A 63 -16.74 -7.88 -19.36
N ASP A 64 -17.42 -7.58 -20.45
CA ASP A 64 -17.97 -8.52 -21.42
C ASP A 64 -16.89 -9.27 -22.21
N LEU A 65 -15.69 -8.70 -22.30
CA LEU A 65 -14.51 -9.34 -22.87
C LEU A 65 -13.87 -10.29 -21.83
N TYR A 66 -13.79 -11.58 -22.13
CA TYR A 66 -13.32 -12.60 -21.17
C TYR A 66 -11.94 -12.30 -20.60
N TYR A 67 -11.00 -11.84 -21.43
CA TYR A 67 -9.62 -11.54 -21.00
C TYR A 67 -9.54 -10.30 -20.09
N VAL A 68 -10.45 -9.33 -20.27
CA VAL A 68 -10.56 -8.16 -19.38
C VAL A 68 -11.09 -8.60 -18.01
N ARG A 69 -12.16 -9.41 -18.01
CA ARG A 69 -12.76 -9.93 -16.79
C ARG A 69 -11.80 -10.80 -15.99
N GLU A 70 -11.11 -11.73 -16.64
CA GLU A 70 -10.12 -12.62 -15.98
C GLU A 70 -8.93 -11.84 -15.42
N ALA A 71 -8.44 -10.83 -16.16
CA ALA A 71 -7.37 -9.94 -15.68
C ALA A 71 -7.80 -9.12 -14.46
N PHE A 72 -9.03 -8.61 -14.45
CA PHE A 72 -9.57 -7.87 -13.32
C PHE A 72 -9.80 -8.77 -12.10
N GLU A 73 -10.41 -9.95 -12.29
CA GLU A 73 -10.62 -10.96 -11.25
C GLU A 73 -9.31 -11.35 -10.57
N ARG A 74 -8.24 -11.58 -11.34
CA ARG A 74 -6.91 -11.86 -10.81
C ARG A 74 -6.42 -10.79 -9.84
N GLU A 75 -6.59 -9.52 -10.18
CA GLU A 75 -6.15 -8.41 -9.32
C GLU A 75 -7.08 -8.20 -8.10
N ILE A 76 -8.38 -8.48 -8.23
CA ILE A 76 -9.31 -8.54 -7.10
C ILE A 76 -8.88 -9.64 -6.11
N MET A 77 -8.58 -10.86 -6.60
CA MET A 77 -8.07 -11.95 -5.75
C MET A 77 -6.76 -11.57 -5.06
N ALA A 78 -5.82 -10.97 -5.80
CA ALA A 78 -4.55 -10.55 -5.24
C ALA A 78 -4.75 -9.56 -4.08
N ASN A 79 -5.56 -8.52 -4.27
CA ASN A 79 -5.84 -7.52 -3.23
C ASN A 79 -6.67 -8.09 -2.07
N THR A 80 -7.57 -9.04 -2.32
CA THR A 80 -8.38 -9.69 -1.28
C THR A 80 -7.52 -10.57 -0.38
N PHE A 81 -6.60 -11.38 -0.93
CA PHE A 81 -5.85 -12.37 -0.16
C PHE A 81 -4.48 -11.90 0.32
N MET A 82 -3.97 -10.79 -0.18
CA MET A 82 -2.76 -10.15 0.38
C MET A 82 -3.12 -9.30 1.61
N HIS A 83 -3.73 -9.90 2.61
CA HIS A 83 -4.37 -9.25 3.77
C HIS A 83 -3.49 -8.17 4.42
N SER A 84 -2.22 -8.46 4.70
CA SER A 84 -1.32 -7.51 5.36
C SER A 84 -1.06 -6.27 4.50
N SER A 85 -0.85 -6.44 3.19
CA SER A 85 -0.64 -5.34 2.26
C SER A 85 -1.89 -4.47 2.15
N THR A 86 -3.05 -5.10 1.98
CA THR A 86 -4.34 -4.41 1.83
C THR A 86 -4.76 -3.70 3.13
N MET A 87 -4.53 -4.31 4.30
CA MET A 87 -4.74 -3.62 5.57
C MET A 87 -3.86 -2.39 5.73
N MET A 88 -2.58 -2.46 5.32
CA MET A 88 -1.68 -1.30 5.32
C MET A 88 -2.09 -0.22 4.32
N MET A 89 -2.67 -0.62 3.18
CA MET A 89 -3.26 0.29 2.21
C MET A 89 -4.31 1.20 2.85
N PHE A 90 -5.31 0.64 3.51
CA PHE A 90 -6.34 1.41 4.21
C PHE A 90 -5.76 2.38 5.24
N LYS A 91 -4.85 1.88 6.09
CA LYS A 91 -4.23 2.69 7.15
C LYS A 91 -3.45 3.89 6.60
N ARG A 92 -2.67 3.69 5.54
CA ARG A 92 -1.87 4.74 4.91
C ARG A 92 -2.69 5.68 4.06
N ALA A 93 -3.70 5.17 3.34
CA ALA A 93 -4.62 6.00 2.58
C ALA A 93 -5.30 7.05 3.46
N ASN A 94 -5.77 6.69 4.65
CA ASN A 94 -6.35 7.63 5.61
C ASN A 94 -5.41 8.79 5.99
N ARG A 95 -4.10 8.54 6.03
CA ARG A 95 -3.10 9.60 6.30
C ARG A 95 -2.83 10.48 5.09
N TRP A 96 -2.77 9.90 3.89
CA TRP A 96 -2.19 10.56 2.73
C TRP A 96 -3.20 11.03 1.69
N PHE A 97 -4.38 10.41 1.57
CA PHE A 97 -5.42 10.87 0.66
C PHE A 97 -5.85 12.31 0.92
N PRO A 98 -6.02 12.78 2.19
CA PRO A 98 -6.32 14.18 2.44
C PRO A 98 -5.23 15.17 1.99
N VAL A 99 -4.01 14.69 1.67
CA VAL A 99 -2.94 15.49 1.06
C VAL A 99 -2.99 15.41 -0.46
N ILE A 100 -3.22 14.22 -1.01
CA ILE A 100 -3.21 13.94 -2.46
C ILE A 100 -4.43 14.54 -3.15
N GLU A 101 -5.64 14.28 -2.64
CA GLU A 101 -6.92 14.64 -3.25
C GLU A 101 -7.06 16.13 -3.57
N PRO A 102 -6.73 17.08 -2.67
CA PRO A 102 -6.80 18.51 -2.99
C PRO A 102 -5.84 18.91 -4.11
N ILE A 103 -4.68 18.24 -4.24
CA ILE A 103 -3.70 18.53 -5.28
C ILE A 103 -4.22 18.01 -6.63
N LEU A 104 -4.74 16.76 -6.68
CA LEU A 104 -5.38 16.23 -7.89
C LEU A 104 -6.51 17.15 -8.37
N LYS A 105 -7.42 17.50 -7.46
CA LYS A 105 -8.56 18.39 -7.73
C LYS A 105 -8.12 19.75 -8.28
N LYS A 106 -7.13 20.39 -7.63
CA LYS A 106 -6.58 21.69 -8.07
C LYS A 106 -6.01 21.62 -9.49
N ASN A 107 -5.49 20.46 -9.88
CA ASN A 107 -4.87 20.23 -11.19
C ASN A 107 -5.85 19.70 -12.24
N GLY A 108 -7.13 19.47 -11.89
CA GLY A 108 -8.12 18.90 -12.81
C GLY A 108 -7.89 17.42 -13.14
N ILE A 109 -7.16 16.71 -12.29
CA ILE A 109 -6.90 15.27 -12.45
C ILE A 109 -8.04 14.49 -11.75
N PRO A 110 -8.61 13.46 -12.38
CA PRO A 110 -9.62 12.62 -11.76
C PRO A 110 -9.15 12.01 -10.46
N ASP A 111 -10.05 11.95 -9.47
CA ASP A 111 -9.75 11.49 -8.10
C ASP A 111 -9.23 10.04 -8.07
N ASP A 112 -9.65 9.22 -9.02
CA ASP A 112 -9.21 7.83 -9.16
C ASP A 112 -7.67 7.66 -9.26
N PHE A 113 -6.95 8.71 -9.70
CA PHE A 113 -5.48 8.68 -9.78
C PHE A 113 -4.79 8.57 -8.41
N LYS A 114 -5.50 8.83 -7.29
CA LYS A 114 -4.96 8.54 -5.95
C LYS A 114 -4.66 7.04 -5.75
N PHE A 115 -5.45 6.17 -6.39
CA PHE A 115 -5.23 4.71 -6.34
C PHE A 115 -4.01 4.26 -7.14
N LEU A 116 -3.55 5.06 -8.10
CA LEU A 116 -2.28 4.81 -8.79
C LEU A 116 -1.10 4.93 -7.81
N ALA A 117 -1.06 5.94 -6.92
CA ALA A 117 -0.03 6.05 -5.88
C ALA A 117 -0.04 4.85 -4.91
N LEU A 118 -1.21 4.27 -4.63
CA LEU A 118 -1.31 3.01 -3.88
C LEU A 118 -0.73 1.83 -4.65
N ALA A 119 -1.02 1.73 -5.94
CA ALA A 119 -0.49 0.66 -6.79
C ALA A 119 1.04 0.71 -6.91
N GLU A 120 1.63 1.91 -6.91
CA GLU A 120 3.07 2.14 -7.02
C GLU A 120 3.85 1.77 -5.76
N SER A 121 3.39 2.24 -4.61
CA SER A 121 4.19 2.17 -3.38
C SER A 121 3.41 1.74 -2.14
N ASN A 122 2.11 1.48 -2.29
CA ASN A 122 1.22 1.36 -1.14
C ASN A 122 1.35 2.56 -0.17
N LEU A 123 1.60 3.76 -0.73
CA LEU A 123 1.85 5.02 -0.01
C LEU A 123 2.97 4.91 1.05
N ALA A 124 4.03 4.19 0.71
CA ALA A 124 5.26 4.10 1.51
C ALA A 124 6.44 4.70 0.75
N ASN A 125 7.45 5.17 1.49
CA ASN A 125 8.73 5.57 0.91
C ASN A 125 9.56 4.31 0.62
N VAL A 126 9.48 3.82 -0.60
CA VAL A 126 10.16 2.62 -1.06
C VAL A 126 11.05 2.91 -2.27
N VAL A 127 12.01 2.04 -2.50
CA VAL A 127 12.90 2.04 -3.66
C VAL A 127 12.65 0.75 -4.42
N SER A 128 12.36 0.85 -5.71
CA SER A 128 12.17 -0.32 -6.57
C SER A 128 13.51 -0.85 -7.09
N PRO A 129 13.58 -2.10 -7.56
CA PRO A 129 14.78 -2.63 -8.19
C PRO A 129 15.26 -1.84 -9.41
N SER A 130 14.36 -1.13 -10.09
CA SER A 130 14.65 -0.28 -11.24
C SER A 130 15.06 1.15 -10.85
N GLY A 131 15.17 1.47 -9.55
CA GLY A 131 15.56 2.78 -9.05
C GLY A 131 14.44 3.83 -9.08
N ALA A 132 13.19 3.42 -9.18
CA ALA A 132 12.05 4.28 -8.91
C ALA A 132 11.89 4.45 -7.39
N GLU A 133 11.58 5.67 -6.93
CA GLU A 133 11.60 6.00 -5.51
C GLU A 133 10.42 6.88 -5.08
N GLY A 134 10.11 6.79 -3.79
CA GLY A 134 9.09 7.60 -3.11
C GLY A 134 7.67 7.11 -3.34
N TYR A 135 6.71 7.95 -2.99
CA TYR A 135 5.29 7.61 -2.97
C TYR A 135 4.70 7.34 -4.37
N TRP A 136 5.21 8.05 -5.38
CA TRP A 136 4.78 8.00 -6.78
C TRP A 136 5.76 7.23 -7.67
N GLN A 137 6.80 6.63 -7.12
CA GLN A 137 7.78 5.80 -7.82
C GLN A 137 8.38 6.46 -9.08
N PHE A 138 8.75 7.73 -8.98
CA PHE A 138 9.48 8.38 -10.07
C PHE A 138 10.89 7.83 -10.20
N ILE A 139 11.31 7.50 -11.41
CA ILE A 139 12.74 7.40 -11.74
C ILE A 139 13.36 8.81 -11.77
N LYS A 140 14.65 8.92 -11.41
CA LYS A 140 15.32 10.22 -11.27
C LYS A 140 15.17 11.14 -12.48
N PRO A 141 15.41 10.70 -13.74
CA PRO A 141 15.26 11.59 -14.90
C PRO A 141 13.83 12.13 -15.07
N THR A 142 12.83 11.27 -14.85
CA THR A 142 11.43 11.69 -14.97
C THR A 142 11.04 12.65 -13.84
N GLY A 143 11.46 12.38 -12.59
CA GLY A 143 11.22 13.30 -11.49
C GLY A 143 11.81 14.69 -11.74
N GLN A 144 13.04 14.75 -12.25
CA GLN A 144 13.70 16.01 -12.60
C GLN A 144 13.00 16.74 -13.76
N LYS A 145 12.54 16.01 -14.79
CA LYS A 145 11.74 16.57 -15.90
C LYS A 145 10.48 17.27 -15.40
N TYR A 146 9.84 16.74 -14.36
CA TYR A 146 8.64 17.32 -13.75
C TYR A 146 8.94 18.16 -12.49
N GLY A 147 10.16 18.73 -12.40
CA GLY A 147 10.52 19.79 -11.46
C GLY A 147 10.92 19.34 -10.06
N LEU A 148 11.09 18.04 -9.82
CA LEU A 148 11.59 17.55 -8.53
C LEU A 148 13.10 17.76 -8.41
N GLU A 149 13.54 18.35 -7.30
CA GLU A 149 14.96 18.43 -6.94
C GLU A 149 15.42 17.06 -6.44
N ILE A 150 16.46 16.52 -7.11
CA ILE A 150 17.01 15.22 -6.79
C ILE A 150 18.55 15.30 -6.85
N ASN A 151 19.16 15.39 -5.67
CA ASN A 151 20.61 15.44 -5.48
C ASN A 151 21.03 14.73 -4.18
N ASP A 152 22.29 14.77 -3.80
CA ASP A 152 22.82 14.05 -2.62
C ASP A 152 22.26 14.55 -1.27
N ASN A 153 21.68 15.74 -1.22
CA ASN A 153 21.14 16.34 0.02
C ASN A 153 19.62 16.37 0.05
N VAL A 154 18.99 16.40 -1.14
CA VAL A 154 17.55 16.57 -1.31
C VAL A 154 17.05 15.60 -2.36
N ASP A 155 15.98 14.89 -2.03
CA ASP A 155 15.22 14.07 -2.98
C ASP A 155 13.71 14.31 -2.80
N GLU A 156 13.16 15.17 -3.65
CA GLU A 156 11.75 15.56 -3.55
C GLU A 156 10.76 14.49 -4.01
N ARG A 157 11.23 13.32 -4.52
CA ARG A 157 10.38 12.13 -4.74
C ARG A 157 9.77 11.63 -3.43
N TYR A 158 10.46 11.88 -2.30
CA TYR A 158 10.00 11.58 -0.94
C TYR A 158 9.14 12.70 -0.32
N ASN A 159 8.90 13.81 -1.01
CA ASN A 159 8.00 14.86 -0.57
C ASN A 159 6.60 14.62 -1.19
N MET A 160 5.64 14.24 -0.36
CA MET A 160 4.29 13.86 -0.83
C MET A 160 3.65 14.93 -1.69
N GLU A 161 3.68 16.19 -1.25
CA GLU A 161 3.02 17.28 -1.97
C GLU A 161 3.68 17.57 -3.32
N LYS A 162 5.01 17.63 -3.34
CA LYS A 162 5.77 17.92 -4.55
C LYS A 162 5.72 16.77 -5.54
N ALA A 163 5.86 15.54 -5.06
CA ALA A 163 5.74 14.35 -5.90
C ALA A 163 4.32 14.20 -6.48
N THR A 164 3.28 14.55 -5.71
CA THR A 164 1.90 14.58 -6.24
C THR A 164 1.71 15.65 -7.30
N GLN A 165 2.29 16.85 -7.12
CA GLN A 165 2.25 17.89 -8.15
C GLN A 165 2.96 17.44 -9.42
N ALA A 166 4.15 16.84 -9.31
CA ALA A 166 4.89 16.30 -10.45
C ALA A 166 4.11 15.20 -11.18
N ALA A 167 3.40 14.33 -10.43
CA ALA A 167 2.52 13.32 -11.02
C ALA A 167 1.36 13.96 -11.79
N CYS A 168 0.74 15.01 -11.23
CA CYS A 168 -0.30 15.76 -11.93
C CYS A 168 0.21 16.36 -13.26
N ASP A 169 1.41 16.90 -13.26
CA ASP A 169 1.99 17.50 -14.47
C ASP A 169 2.31 16.43 -15.52
N TYR A 170 2.79 15.26 -15.09
CA TYR A 170 2.91 14.08 -15.97
C TYR A 170 1.55 13.69 -16.57
N PHE A 171 0.50 13.56 -15.74
CA PHE A 171 -0.83 13.15 -16.20
C PHE A 171 -1.43 14.13 -17.20
N LYS A 172 -1.22 15.44 -17.01
CA LYS A 172 -1.65 16.46 -17.98
C LYS A 172 -0.94 16.30 -19.32
N ASP A 173 0.38 16.07 -19.30
CA ASP A 173 1.12 15.89 -20.54
C ASP A 173 0.71 14.61 -21.27
N ALA A 174 0.51 13.51 -20.52
CA ALA A 174 0.01 12.26 -21.07
C ALA A 174 -1.42 12.41 -21.61
N PHE A 175 -2.30 13.16 -20.92
CA PHE A 175 -3.66 13.39 -21.39
C PHE A 175 -3.71 14.24 -22.67
N LYS A 176 -2.82 15.21 -22.83
CA LYS A 176 -2.68 15.96 -24.10
C LYS A 176 -2.35 15.03 -25.28
N GLN A 177 -1.56 13.96 -25.03
CA GLN A 177 -1.15 12.99 -26.06
C GLN A 177 -2.26 11.98 -26.35
N PHE A 178 -2.84 11.38 -25.32
CA PHE A 178 -3.73 10.21 -25.47
C PHE A 178 -5.22 10.55 -25.44
N ASN A 179 -5.60 11.67 -24.84
CA ASN A 179 -6.99 12.09 -24.59
C ASN A 179 -7.88 10.98 -24.00
N ASN A 180 -7.28 10.11 -23.18
CA ASN A 180 -7.92 8.95 -22.56
C ASN A 180 -7.23 8.63 -21.24
N TRP A 181 -7.98 8.54 -20.16
CA TRP A 181 -7.43 8.38 -18.79
C TRP A 181 -6.87 6.98 -18.53
N THR A 182 -7.43 5.94 -19.15
CA THR A 182 -6.87 4.58 -19.01
C THR A 182 -5.51 4.46 -19.68
N LEU A 183 -5.33 5.11 -20.82
CA LEU A 183 -4.02 5.23 -21.49
C LEU A 183 -3.04 6.10 -20.70
N VAL A 184 -3.52 7.19 -20.08
CA VAL A 184 -2.67 8.00 -19.17
C VAL A 184 -2.15 7.15 -18.03
N ALA A 185 -3.00 6.37 -17.37
CA ALA A 185 -2.57 5.47 -16.30
C ALA A 185 -1.57 4.42 -16.79
N ALA A 186 -1.82 3.78 -17.93
CA ALA A 186 -0.92 2.79 -18.52
C ALA A 186 0.44 3.40 -18.91
N SER A 187 0.44 4.65 -19.41
CA SER A 187 1.67 5.37 -19.76
C SER A 187 2.57 5.65 -18.58
N TYR A 188 2.01 5.76 -17.39
CA TYR A 188 2.80 5.98 -16.17
C TYR A 188 3.76 4.83 -15.87
N ASN A 189 3.31 3.60 -16.11
CA ASN A 189 4.13 2.40 -15.96
C ASN A 189 5.09 2.19 -17.15
N ARG A 190 4.58 2.35 -18.40
CA ARG A 190 5.34 2.00 -19.61
C ARG A 190 6.17 3.16 -20.18
N GLY A 191 5.87 4.39 -19.78
CA GLY A 191 6.32 5.60 -20.46
C GLY A 191 5.43 5.95 -21.68
N MET A 192 5.22 7.25 -21.91
CA MET A 192 4.37 7.74 -22.99
C MET A 192 4.83 7.23 -24.36
N ASP A 193 6.11 7.38 -24.69
CA ASP A 193 6.66 6.94 -25.98
C ASP A 193 6.54 5.41 -26.19
N GLY A 194 6.70 4.64 -25.11
CA GLY A 194 6.61 3.18 -25.16
C GLY A 194 5.17 2.69 -25.37
N LEU A 195 4.20 3.40 -24.81
CA LEU A 195 2.79 3.10 -25.01
C LEU A 195 2.32 3.51 -26.40
N ASP A 196 2.69 4.70 -26.85
CA ASP A 196 2.36 5.26 -28.16
C ASP A 196 2.82 4.32 -29.29
N LYS A 197 4.10 3.92 -29.26
CA LYS A 197 4.66 2.93 -30.19
C LYS A 197 3.92 1.59 -30.17
N ALA A 198 3.37 1.19 -29.02
CA ALA A 198 2.63 -0.07 -28.94
C ALA A 198 1.24 0.06 -29.58
N LEU A 199 0.55 1.19 -29.38
CA LEU A 199 -0.72 1.52 -30.03
C LEU A 199 -0.55 1.53 -31.56
N ASP A 200 0.42 2.27 -32.06
CA ASP A 200 0.71 2.38 -33.51
C ASP A 200 1.04 1.02 -34.12
N LYS A 201 1.95 0.27 -33.49
CA LYS A 201 2.41 -1.03 -33.98
C LYS A 201 1.29 -2.06 -34.08
N GLN A 202 0.33 -2.01 -33.14
CA GLN A 202 -0.78 -2.96 -33.07
C GLN A 202 -2.04 -2.45 -33.80
N GLY A 203 -2.05 -1.17 -34.23
CA GLY A 203 -3.19 -0.58 -34.91
C GLY A 203 -4.44 -0.46 -34.08
N VAL A 204 -4.28 -0.21 -32.76
CA VAL A 204 -5.37 -0.09 -31.80
C VAL A 204 -5.34 1.27 -31.11
N THR A 205 -6.49 1.70 -30.56
CA THR A 205 -6.64 3.04 -29.97
C THR A 205 -6.96 3.00 -28.46
N GLY A 206 -7.20 1.81 -27.88
CA GLY A 206 -7.58 1.64 -26.50
C GLY A 206 -6.64 0.71 -25.73
N TYR A 207 -6.56 0.90 -24.42
CA TYR A 207 -5.74 0.07 -23.54
C TYR A 207 -6.15 -1.40 -23.57
N TYR A 208 -7.45 -1.68 -23.59
CA TYR A 208 -7.98 -3.04 -23.45
C TYR A 208 -7.73 -3.93 -24.66
N ASP A 209 -7.42 -3.32 -25.82
CA ASP A 209 -7.07 -4.02 -27.05
C ASP A 209 -5.56 -4.27 -27.21
N LEU A 210 -4.75 -3.69 -26.31
CA LEU A 210 -3.29 -3.80 -26.36
C LEU A 210 -2.78 -5.12 -25.80
N TYR A 211 -1.95 -5.81 -26.57
CA TYR A 211 -1.11 -6.90 -26.07
C TYR A 211 0.20 -6.32 -25.51
N LEU A 212 0.35 -6.36 -24.19
CA LEU A 212 1.49 -5.79 -23.47
C LEU A 212 2.22 -6.87 -22.66
N ASN A 213 3.42 -6.55 -22.14
CA ASN A 213 4.10 -7.40 -21.17
C ASN A 213 3.23 -7.55 -19.89
N ASP A 214 3.50 -8.60 -19.11
CA ASP A 214 2.68 -8.95 -17.93
C ASP A 214 2.53 -7.79 -16.94
N GLU A 215 3.59 -7.04 -16.69
CA GLU A 215 3.58 -5.91 -15.76
C GLU A 215 2.59 -4.81 -16.21
N THR A 216 2.73 -4.33 -17.43
CA THR A 216 1.89 -3.22 -17.94
C THR A 216 0.46 -3.68 -18.23
N SER A 217 0.26 -4.93 -18.66
CA SER A 217 -1.08 -5.49 -18.89
C SER A 217 -1.89 -5.67 -17.61
N ARG A 218 -1.22 -5.83 -16.45
CA ARG A 218 -1.85 -5.92 -15.13
C ARG A 218 -2.04 -4.57 -14.45
N TYR A 219 -1.29 -3.56 -14.88
CA TYR A 219 -1.13 -2.33 -14.11
C TYR A 219 -2.45 -1.58 -13.88
N LEU A 220 -3.22 -1.34 -14.96
CA LEU A 220 -4.51 -0.67 -14.84
C LEU A 220 -5.52 -1.50 -14.02
N PHE A 221 -5.57 -2.80 -14.25
CA PHE A 221 -6.46 -3.69 -13.47
C PHE A 221 -6.10 -3.71 -11.99
N ARG A 222 -4.81 -3.62 -11.64
CA ARG A 222 -4.36 -3.46 -10.24
C ARG A 222 -4.91 -2.18 -9.63
N ILE A 223 -4.84 -1.06 -10.33
CA ILE A 223 -5.37 0.23 -9.85
C ILE A 223 -6.88 0.15 -9.62
N ILE A 224 -7.62 -0.43 -10.58
CA ILE A 224 -9.07 -0.58 -10.50
C ILE A 224 -9.48 -1.55 -9.37
N ALA A 225 -8.74 -2.64 -9.20
CA ALA A 225 -8.97 -3.59 -8.11
C ALA A 225 -8.69 -2.97 -6.73
N ILE A 226 -7.63 -2.19 -6.59
CA ILE A 226 -7.33 -1.42 -5.38
C ILE A 226 -8.49 -0.45 -5.09
N LYS A 227 -8.96 0.31 -6.09
CA LYS A 227 -10.13 1.19 -5.96
C LYS A 227 -11.37 0.43 -5.49
N GLU A 228 -11.67 -0.69 -6.11
CA GLU A 228 -12.85 -1.50 -5.78
C GLU A 228 -12.78 -2.03 -4.34
N VAL A 229 -11.67 -2.65 -3.95
CA VAL A 229 -11.48 -3.18 -2.60
C VAL A 229 -11.46 -2.05 -1.56
N TYR A 230 -10.87 -0.91 -1.88
CA TYR A 230 -10.86 0.26 -1.00
C TYR A 230 -12.25 0.83 -0.75
N ASN A 231 -13.07 0.93 -1.80
CA ASN A 231 -14.42 1.49 -1.69
C ASN A 231 -15.44 0.51 -1.08
N HIS A 232 -15.19 -0.80 -1.15
CA HIS A 232 -16.10 -1.84 -0.68
C HIS A 232 -15.37 -2.86 0.24
N PRO A 233 -14.69 -2.42 1.31
CA PRO A 233 -13.82 -3.29 2.11
C PRO A 233 -14.54 -4.49 2.70
N VAL A 234 -15.76 -4.33 3.18
CA VAL A 234 -16.56 -5.40 3.80
C VAL A 234 -16.89 -6.51 2.80
N ARG A 235 -17.16 -6.18 1.52
CA ARG A 235 -17.38 -7.15 0.44
C ARG A 235 -16.21 -8.11 0.28
N TYR A 236 -14.99 -7.61 0.55
CA TYR A 236 -13.74 -8.36 0.42
C TYR A 236 -13.16 -8.84 1.76
N GLY A 237 -13.98 -8.82 2.83
CA GLY A 237 -13.64 -9.37 4.14
C GLY A 237 -12.77 -8.46 5.02
N PHE A 238 -12.64 -7.17 4.69
CA PHE A 238 -11.88 -6.22 5.48
C PHE A 238 -12.78 -5.42 6.41
N TYR A 239 -12.59 -5.59 7.71
CA TYR A 239 -13.31 -4.88 8.77
C TYR A 239 -12.32 -4.03 9.56
N LEU A 240 -12.44 -2.70 9.46
CA LEU A 240 -11.56 -1.75 10.14
C LEU A 240 -12.40 -0.84 11.05
N ARG A 241 -11.89 -0.60 12.24
CA ARG A 241 -12.45 0.39 13.18
C ARG A 241 -11.72 1.72 12.99
N ASP A 242 -12.32 2.83 13.34
CA ASP A 242 -11.68 4.16 13.25
C ASP A 242 -10.27 4.18 13.86
N ARG A 243 -10.08 3.53 15.01
CA ARG A 243 -8.79 3.42 15.68
C ARG A 243 -7.74 2.56 14.95
N ASP A 244 -8.14 1.85 13.89
CA ASP A 244 -7.23 1.02 13.11
C ASP A 244 -6.51 1.81 12.01
N PHE A 245 -6.99 3.03 11.71
CA PHE A 245 -6.41 3.90 10.69
C PHE A 245 -5.22 4.72 11.20
N TYR A 246 -4.34 5.14 10.30
CA TYR A 246 -3.26 6.06 10.63
C TYR A 246 -3.73 7.51 10.39
N PRO A 247 -3.89 8.32 11.44
CA PRO A 247 -4.32 9.71 11.30
C PRO A 247 -3.20 10.58 10.75
N GLN A 248 -3.57 11.75 10.21
CA GLN A 248 -2.61 12.79 9.88
C GLN A 248 -1.93 13.33 11.14
N ILE A 249 -0.62 13.52 11.05
CA ILE A 249 0.17 14.15 12.11
C ILE A 249 0.04 15.67 11.95
N ALA A 250 -0.47 16.35 12.98
CA ALA A 250 -0.58 17.79 12.97
C ALA A 250 0.81 18.45 12.97
N VAL A 251 1.09 19.25 11.96
CA VAL A 251 2.38 19.92 11.78
C VAL A 251 2.19 21.45 11.72
N ARG A 252 3.24 22.18 12.05
CA ARG A 252 3.46 23.56 11.61
C ARG A 252 4.45 23.57 10.46
N LEU A 253 4.27 24.48 9.54
CA LEU A 253 5.16 24.67 8.41
C LEU A 253 6.21 25.74 8.78
N LEU A 254 7.47 25.45 8.48
CA LEU A 254 8.60 26.34 8.72
C LEU A 254 9.37 26.55 7.42
N ALA A 255 9.29 27.74 6.85
CA ALA A 255 10.00 28.11 5.65
C ALA A 255 11.44 28.55 6.00
N ILE A 256 12.43 27.98 5.33
CA ILE A 256 13.86 28.25 5.51
C ILE A 256 14.50 28.50 4.14
N ASP A 257 15.17 29.64 4.01
CA ASP A 257 15.92 30.03 2.81
C ASP A 257 17.45 30.02 3.00
N SER A 258 17.90 29.71 4.21
CA SER A 258 19.33 29.66 4.56
C SER A 258 19.85 28.21 4.52
N ALA A 259 21.16 28.04 4.40
CA ALA A 259 21.81 26.77 4.59
C ALA A 259 21.70 26.29 6.05
N ILE A 260 21.55 24.99 6.25
CA ILE A 260 21.60 24.36 7.57
C ILE A 260 22.80 23.40 7.58
N LEU A 261 23.85 23.76 8.31
CA LEU A 261 25.09 22.98 8.34
C LEU A 261 25.08 21.85 9.37
N ASP A 262 24.06 21.82 10.24
CA ASP A 262 23.87 20.78 11.26
C ASP A 262 22.35 20.57 11.47
N LEU A 263 21.78 19.61 10.75
CA LEU A 263 20.35 19.26 10.85
C LEU A 263 19.97 18.63 12.21
N PRO A 264 20.82 17.83 12.88
CA PRO A 264 20.58 17.42 14.27
C PRO A 264 20.46 18.60 15.24
N ALA A 265 21.35 19.60 15.15
CA ALA A 265 21.25 20.81 15.98
C ALA A 265 20.00 21.64 15.62
N PHE A 266 19.66 21.75 14.33
CA PHE A 266 18.43 22.38 13.89
C PHE A 266 17.19 21.68 14.46
N ALA A 267 17.13 20.34 14.46
CA ALA A 267 16.03 19.59 15.04
C ALA A 267 15.86 19.91 16.54
N ARG A 268 16.97 19.90 17.32
CA ARG A 268 16.93 20.28 18.74
C ARG A 268 16.38 21.68 18.99
N ARG A 269 16.74 22.66 18.15
CA ARG A 269 16.20 24.04 18.22
C ARG A 269 14.69 24.09 17.94
N GLN A 270 14.15 23.08 17.22
CA GLN A 270 12.71 22.94 16.99
C GLN A 270 12.00 22.08 18.05
N SER A 271 12.69 21.70 19.15
CA SER A 271 12.21 20.85 20.23
C SER A 271 11.82 19.44 19.77
N ILE A 272 12.50 18.92 18.74
CA ILE A 272 12.36 17.55 18.25
C ILE A 272 13.75 16.89 18.09
N ASN A 273 13.79 15.57 17.97
CA ASN A 273 15.01 14.87 17.61
C ASN A 273 15.19 14.76 16.09
N TYR A 274 16.39 14.39 15.65
CA TYR A 274 16.72 14.24 14.23
C TYR A 274 15.87 13.17 13.52
N ARG A 275 15.55 12.08 14.20
CA ARG A 275 14.67 11.04 13.65
C ARG A 275 13.31 11.64 13.24
N ILE A 276 12.66 12.37 14.14
CA ILE A 276 11.37 13.01 13.86
C ILE A 276 11.48 14.04 12.75
N LEU A 277 12.57 14.83 12.72
CA LEU A 277 12.82 15.75 11.61
C LEU A 277 12.82 15.01 10.27
N ARG A 278 13.55 13.87 10.18
CA ARG A 278 13.63 13.06 8.95
C ARG A 278 12.33 12.36 8.60
N GLU A 279 11.60 11.82 9.57
CA GLU A 279 10.30 11.18 9.35
C GLU A 279 9.24 12.16 8.82
N MET A 280 9.27 13.40 9.30
CA MET A 280 8.34 14.44 8.82
C MET A 280 8.80 15.08 7.50
N ASN A 281 10.10 15.01 7.19
CA ASN A 281 10.72 15.59 6.00
C ASN A 281 11.62 14.55 5.31
N PRO A 282 11.06 13.45 4.78
CA PRO A 282 11.86 12.35 4.23
C PRO A 282 12.64 12.74 2.97
N TRP A 283 12.31 13.87 2.36
CA TRP A 283 13.03 14.45 1.22
C TRP A 283 14.46 14.92 1.56
N ILE A 284 14.80 15.07 2.84
CA ILE A 284 16.17 15.36 3.28
C ILE A 284 17.00 14.07 3.18
N GLN A 285 18.15 14.09 2.52
CA GLN A 285 18.96 12.88 2.31
C GLN A 285 20.30 12.88 3.08
N SER A 286 20.68 14.00 3.68
CA SER A 286 21.95 14.16 4.39
C SER A 286 21.79 14.81 5.77
N TYR A 287 22.90 14.99 6.49
CA TYR A 287 22.95 15.70 7.78
C TYR A 287 23.07 17.22 7.63
N VAL A 288 23.20 17.69 6.41
CA VAL A 288 23.33 19.12 6.06
C VAL A 288 22.35 19.47 4.95
N LEU A 289 21.95 20.71 4.88
CA LEU A 289 21.17 21.26 3.77
C LEU A 289 21.92 22.48 3.21
N PRO A 290 22.86 22.28 2.27
CA PRO A 290 23.48 23.39 1.56
C PRO A 290 22.41 24.14 0.76
N ASN A 291 22.37 25.46 0.86
CA ASN A 291 21.38 26.28 0.14
C ASN A 291 22.02 27.58 -0.35
N LYS A 292 22.93 27.45 -1.31
CA LYS A 292 23.60 28.60 -1.93
C LYS A 292 22.64 29.47 -2.74
N SER A 293 21.62 28.87 -3.33
CA SER A 293 20.60 29.56 -4.16
C SER A 293 19.53 30.27 -3.36
N ARG A 294 19.50 30.12 -2.03
CA ARG A 294 18.47 30.65 -1.14
C ARG A 294 17.05 30.22 -1.53
N LYS A 295 16.90 29.00 -2.06
CA LYS A 295 15.63 28.36 -2.31
C LYS A 295 14.86 28.21 -0.98
N ILE A 296 13.58 28.45 -1.01
CA ILE A 296 12.73 28.24 0.17
C ILE A 296 12.40 26.76 0.30
N TYR A 297 12.87 26.14 1.39
CA TYR A 297 12.47 24.80 1.79
C TYR A 297 11.46 24.87 2.92
N VAL A 298 10.35 24.15 2.78
CA VAL A 298 9.28 24.12 3.78
C VAL A 298 9.41 22.85 4.61
N PHE A 299 9.79 23.01 5.86
CA PHE A 299 9.89 21.91 6.83
C PHE A 299 8.54 21.70 7.52
N LYS A 300 8.16 20.43 7.68
CA LYS A 300 7.07 20.00 8.53
C LYS A 300 7.61 19.69 9.92
N ILE A 301 7.17 20.44 10.90
CA ILE A 301 7.54 20.25 12.31
C ILE A 301 6.27 19.85 13.07
N PRO A 302 6.26 18.71 13.80
CA PRO A 302 5.09 18.29 14.57
C PRO A 302 4.66 19.39 15.57
N LYS A 303 3.35 19.60 15.70
CA LYS A 303 2.82 20.41 16.79
C LYS A 303 3.03 19.73 18.13
N GLU A 304 3.04 20.49 19.21
CA GLU A 304 3.13 19.95 20.56
C GLU A 304 2.05 18.86 20.80
N GLY A 305 2.44 17.78 21.40
CA GLY A 305 1.55 16.63 21.66
C GLY A 305 1.19 15.78 20.43
N ALA A 306 1.50 16.22 19.21
CA ALA A 306 1.07 15.53 17.97
C ALA A 306 1.72 14.18 17.73
N LEU A 307 2.78 13.83 18.46
CA LEU A 307 3.47 12.54 18.35
C LEU A 307 2.95 11.48 19.32
N TYR A 308 2.10 11.85 20.27
CA TYR A 308 1.54 10.90 21.21
C TYR A 308 0.34 10.17 20.60
N TYR A 309 0.37 8.84 20.68
CA TYR A 309 -0.64 7.98 20.06
C TYR A 309 -2.08 8.33 20.45
N GLU A 310 -2.33 8.55 21.74
CA GLU A 310 -3.66 8.94 22.24
C GLU A 310 -4.16 10.25 21.65
N THR A 311 -3.26 11.24 21.49
CA THR A 311 -3.60 12.54 20.88
C THR A 311 -3.91 12.38 19.40
N LEU A 312 -3.17 11.52 18.70
CA LEU A 312 -3.41 11.20 17.30
C LEU A 312 -4.77 10.53 17.12
N MET A 313 -5.09 9.56 17.97
CA MET A 313 -6.34 8.79 17.87
C MET A 313 -7.60 9.60 18.17
N LYS A 314 -7.52 10.64 19.00
CA LYS A 314 -8.64 11.58 19.26
C LYS A 314 -9.05 12.42 18.04
N LYS A 315 -8.24 12.44 16.97
CA LYS A 315 -8.44 13.28 15.77
C LYS A 315 -8.88 12.50 14.55
N ILE A 316 -9.13 11.19 14.67
CA ILE A 316 -9.64 10.42 13.54
C ILE A 316 -11.10 10.85 13.33
N PRO A 317 -11.44 11.42 12.16
CA PRO A 317 -12.83 11.63 11.81
C PRO A 317 -13.53 10.28 11.80
N ILE A 318 -14.68 10.20 12.43
CA ILE A 318 -15.56 9.03 12.29
C ILE A 318 -16.00 9.01 10.83
N HIS A 319 -15.45 8.09 10.05
CA HIS A 319 -15.92 7.86 8.69
C HIS A 319 -17.14 6.94 8.79
N ASP A 320 -18.32 7.54 8.76
CA ASP A 320 -19.60 6.83 8.82
C ASP A 320 -19.77 5.73 7.75
N THR A 321 -19.00 5.82 6.67
CA THR A 321 -19.11 4.89 5.52
C THR A 321 -18.52 3.50 5.74
N PHE A 322 -17.60 3.31 6.71
CA PHE A 322 -16.96 2.01 6.92
C PHE A 322 -17.61 1.15 8.01
N PHE A 323 -18.53 1.70 8.83
CA PHE A 323 -19.01 1.03 10.02
C PHE A 323 -20.53 0.97 10.22
N HIS A 324 -21.33 1.71 9.46
CA HIS A 324 -22.79 1.72 9.68
C HIS A 324 -23.57 0.58 9.02
N ASP A 325 -22.97 -0.19 8.12
CA ASP A 325 -23.57 -1.43 7.64
C ASP A 325 -23.01 -2.64 8.38
N THR A 326 -23.68 -2.95 9.47
CA THR A 326 -23.77 -4.31 10.02
C THR A 326 -22.58 -4.87 10.78
N LEU A 327 -22.32 -4.40 11.99
CA LEU A 327 -22.11 -5.36 13.05
C LEU A 327 -23.43 -5.65 13.79
N LYS A 328 -24.47 -6.03 13.10
CA LYS A 328 -25.37 -7.04 13.59
C LYS A 328 -24.67 -8.38 13.38
N ILE A 329 -23.62 -8.60 14.15
CA ILE A 329 -23.22 -9.97 14.48
C ILE A 329 -24.39 -10.50 15.26
N ASN A 330 -25.32 -11.15 14.58
CA ASN A 330 -26.19 -12.10 15.22
C ASN A 330 -25.21 -13.10 15.82
N GLU A 331 -25.14 -13.12 17.14
CA GLU A 331 -24.52 -14.17 17.91
C GLU A 331 -25.05 -15.49 17.38
N VAL A 332 -24.24 -16.17 16.60
CA VAL A 332 -24.47 -17.55 16.23
C VAL A 332 -23.98 -18.34 17.44
N HIS A 333 -24.96 -18.69 18.32
CA HIS A 333 -24.79 -19.69 19.34
C HIS A 333 -24.36 -21.04 18.78
#